data_9c319febc7e8e14b0e98b23aba9dfc8b
#
_entry.id   9c319febc7e8e14b0e98b23aba9dfc8b
#
_cell.length_a   1.000
_cell.length_b   1.000
_cell.length_c   1.000
_cell.angle_alpha   90.00
_cell.angle_beta   90.00
_cell.angle_gamma   90.00
#
_symmetry.space_group_name_H-M   'P 1'
#
loop_
_entity.id
_entity.type
_entity.pdbx_description
1 polymer ?
#
loop_
_entity_poly.entity_id
_entity_poly.type
_entity_poly.pdbx_seq_one_letter_code
_entity_poly.pdbx_strand_id
1 'polypeptide(L)'
;MRNCIFLIISFLFFFSCGKSEEKAAQRAFRNHAGNYVVVVSKKKFSLFVYERDKGLLEACKIGYGSSPDLGQKLYEGDNRTPEGLYYINEILSMDSDRNSDSYRKLSKMNEYYFKKTNGYHKYGKPEEDLGDNAYGPRYFGINYPNEEDFRRYKDARSKGIIPEKNGRKADIGYGIAIHGNNDEESIGHPCSSGCIRMFNRDIVKLEKFISLGTPVIIMKD
;
A
#
# COMPACT_ATOMS: atom_id res chain seq x y z
N MET A 1 39.86 -29.87 -24.72
CA MET A 1 39.87 -29.04 -23.50
C MET A 1 39.13 -27.76 -23.78
N ARG A 2 37.83 -27.79 -23.50
CA ARG A 2 36.90 -26.62 -23.62
C ARG A 2 36.01 -26.67 -22.37
N ASN A 3 36.34 -25.91 -21.36
CA ASN A 3 35.48 -25.82 -20.20
C ASN A 3 35.39 -24.40 -19.66
N CYS A 4 34.13 -24.00 -19.47
CA CYS A 4 33.63 -23.17 -18.39
C CYS A 4 34.11 -21.75 -18.27
N ILE A 5 33.45 -20.87 -19.03
CA ILE A 5 33.24 -19.48 -18.64
C ILE A 5 31.76 -19.15 -18.94
N PHE A 6 30.88 -19.60 -18.10
CA PHE A 6 29.48 -19.15 -18.08
C PHE A 6 28.95 -19.39 -16.66
N LEU A 7 29.15 -18.45 -15.75
CA LEU A 7 28.34 -18.36 -14.49
C LEU A 7 28.78 -17.21 -13.58
N ILE A 8 28.92 -15.97 -14.05
CA ILE A 8 29.14 -14.82 -13.13
C ILE A 8 28.38 -13.56 -13.54
N ILE A 9 27.41 -13.60 -14.46
CA ILE A 9 26.70 -12.37 -14.89
C ILE A 9 25.36 -12.17 -14.21
N SER A 10 24.81 -13.13 -13.47
CA SER A 10 23.47 -13.01 -12.87
C SER A 10 23.41 -12.32 -11.50
N PHE A 11 24.54 -12.07 -10.84
CA PHE A 11 24.54 -11.56 -9.45
C PHE A 11 24.71 -10.05 -9.30
N LEU A 12 25.06 -9.34 -10.36
CA LEU A 12 25.36 -7.91 -10.28
C LEU A 12 24.15 -6.99 -10.48
N PHE A 13 23.03 -7.50 -10.99
CA PHE A 13 21.83 -6.68 -11.20
C PHE A 13 20.97 -6.47 -9.95
N PHE A 14 21.10 -7.32 -8.92
CA PHE A 14 20.36 -7.18 -7.68
C PHE A 14 20.94 -6.15 -6.71
N PHE A 15 22.20 -5.77 -6.83
CA PHE A 15 22.89 -4.89 -5.87
C PHE A 15 22.63 -3.39 -6.06
N SER A 16 22.14 -2.96 -7.22
CA SER A 16 21.87 -1.53 -7.45
C SER A 16 20.43 -1.13 -7.11
N CYS A 17 19.51 -2.09 -6.99
CA CYS A 17 18.06 -1.82 -6.92
C CYS A 17 17.52 -1.58 -5.49
N GLY A 18 18.30 -1.86 -4.43
CA GLY A 18 17.85 -1.77 -3.04
C GLY A 18 18.36 -0.55 -2.26
N LYS A 19 19.27 0.23 -2.82
CA LYS A 19 19.96 1.29 -2.04
C LYS A 19 19.06 2.44 -1.62
N SER A 20 18.03 2.78 -2.38
CA SER A 20 17.10 3.88 -2.04
C SER A 20 16.11 3.47 -0.95
N GLU A 21 15.55 2.27 -1.05
CA GLU A 21 14.63 1.70 -0.09
C GLU A 21 15.31 1.42 1.25
N GLU A 22 16.52 0.86 1.20
CA GLU A 22 17.34 0.62 2.39
C GLU A 22 17.68 1.94 3.11
N LYS A 23 18.09 2.97 2.38
CA LYS A 23 18.33 4.30 2.96
C LYS A 23 17.07 4.88 3.59
N ALA A 24 15.91 4.68 2.98
CA ALA A 24 14.64 5.10 3.55
C ALA A 24 14.35 4.37 4.87
N ALA A 25 14.50 3.04 4.90
CA ALA A 25 14.35 2.23 6.10
C ALA A 25 15.32 2.66 7.22
N GLN A 26 16.60 2.86 6.91
CA GLN A 26 17.60 3.31 7.86
C GLN A 26 17.29 4.70 8.46
N ARG A 27 16.71 5.61 7.67
CA ARG A 27 16.23 6.92 8.20
C ARG A 27 15.11 6.74 9.20
N ALA A 28 14.13 5.85 8.89
CA ALA A 28 13.03 5.58 9.81
C ALA A 28 13.52 4.93 11.11
N PHE A 29 14.46 4.00 11.05
CA PHE A 29 15.04 3.36 12.22
C PHE A 29 15.74 4.35 13.18
N ARG A 30 16.23 5.48 12.72
CA ARG A 30 16.81 6.51 13.61
C ARG A 30 15.78 7.16 14.53
N ASN A 31 14.53 7.22 14.10
CA ASN A 31 13.45 7.91 14.81
C ASN A 31 12.37 6.95 15.34
N HIS A 32 12.59 5.64 15.25
CA HIS A 32 11.64 4.62 15.68
C HIS A 32 12.37 3.47 16.37
N ALA A 33 11.92 3.10 17.55
CA ALA A 33 12.57 2.06 18.38
C ALA A 33 12.24 0.62 17.96
N GLY A 34 11.20 0.40 17.13
CA GLY A 34 10.80 -0.93 16.67
C GLY A 34 11.81 -1.61 15.75
N ASN A 35 11.66 -2.91 15.59
CA ASN A 35 12.59 -3.75 14.83
C ASN A 35 12.30 -3.75 13.32
N TYR A 36 11.11 -3.38 12.89
CA TYR A 36 10.67 -3.50 11.50
C TYR A 36 10.25 -2.15 10.91
N VAL A 37 10.53 -1.99 9.63
CA VAL A 37 10.09 -0.86 8.79
C VAL A 37 9.59 -1.42 7.46
N VAL A 38 8.43 -0.95 7.03
CA VAL A 38 7.88 -1.24 5.70
C VAL A 38 8.24 -0.11 4.75
N VAL A 39 8.74 -0.44 3.57
CA VAL A 39 9.02 0.52 2.49
C VAL A 39 8.25 0.12 1.25
N VAL A 40 7.44 1.03 0.73
CA VAL A 40 6.65 0.86 -0.48
C VAL A 40 7.27 1.67 -1.60
N SER A 41 7.64 1.02 -2.69
CA SER A 41 8.09 1.66 -3.93
C SER A 41 7.00 1.47 -4.99
N LYS A 42 6.32 2.56 -5.34
CA LYS A 42 5.32 2.58 -6.41
C LYS A 42 5.98 2.26 -7.75
N LYS A 43 7.14 2.87 -8.03
CA LYS A 43 7.93 2.65 -9.24
C LYS A 43 8.27 1.17 -9.49
N LYS A 44 8.54 0.41 -8.42
CA LYS A 44 8.90 -1.02 -8.52
C LYS A 44 7.70 -1.95 -8.34
N PHE A 45 6.51 -1.43 -8.08
CA PHE A 45 5.36 -2.24 -7.69
C PHE A 45 5.71 -3.23 -6.58
N SER A 46 6.42 -2.75 -5.57
CA SER A 46 6.98 -3.61 -4.53
C SER A 46 6.89 -3.01 -3.14
N LEU A 47 6.63 -3.88 -2.17
CA LEU A 47 6.72 -3.60 -0.74
C LEU A 47 7.87 -4.40 -0.16
N PHE A 48 8.70 -3.76 0.63
CA PHE A 48 9.88 -4.31 1.27
C PHE A 48 9.73 -4.24 2.79
N VAL A 49 10.14 -5.28 3.48
CA VAL A 49 10.27 -5.32 4.94
C VAL A 49 11.73 -5.33 5.32
N TYR A 50 12.12 -4.38 6.14
CA TYR A 50 13.47 -4.30 6.69
C TYR A 50 13.44 -4.57 8.19
N GLU A 51 14.41 -5.35 8.68
CA GLU A 51 14.72 -5.51 10.09
C GLU A 51 15.97 -4.70 10.44
N ARG A 52 15.99 -4.07 11.61
CA ARG A 52 17.00 -3.10 12.04
C ARG A 52 18.45 -3.58 11.82
N ASP A 53 18.78 -4.77 12.27
CA ASP A 53 20.16 -5.28 12.28
C ASP A 53 20.42 -6.33 11.19
N LYS A 54 19.39 -6.73 10.45
CA LYS A 54 19.50 -7.75 9.40
C LYS A 54 19.32 -7.23 7.99
N GLY A 55 18.77 -6.00 7.83
CA GLY A 55 18.48 -5.42 6.52
C GLY A 55 17.18 -5.96 5.91
N LEU A 56 17.16 -6.18 4.60
CA LEU A 56 15.99 -6.65 3.87
C LEU A 56 15.62 -8.08 4.25
N LEU A 57 14.36 -8.28 4.67
CA LEU A 57 13.80 -9.60 5.00
C LEU A 57 12.86 -10.13 3.92
N GLU A 58 11.96 -9.27 3.42
CA GLU A 58 10.92 -9.67 2.47
C GLU A 58 10.78 -8.62 1.36
N ALA A 59 10.44 -9.09 0.17
CA ALA A 59 10.05 -8.27 -0.96
C ALA A 59 8.81 -8.88 -1.61
N CYS A 60 7.71 -8.12 -1.61
CA CYS A 60 6.41 -8.56 -2.12
C CYS A 60 5.95 -7.68 -3.27
N LYS A 61 5.30 -8.26 -4.27
CA LYS A 61 4.66 -7.51 -5.34
C LYS A 61 3.37 -6.87 -4.85
N ILE A 62 3.08 -5.65 -5.30
CA ILE A 62 1.90 -4.89 -4.90
C ILE A 62 1.15 -4.30 -6.10
N GLY A 63 -0.15 -4.01 -5.90
CA GLY A 63 -0.88 -3.02 -6.67
C GLY A 63 -1.15 -1.78 -5.81
N TYR A 64 -1.40 -0.63 -6.42
CA TYR A 64 -1.67 0.61 -5.71
C TYR A 64 -2.61 1.54 -6.51
N GLY A 65 -2.76 2.80 -6.12
CA GLY A 65 -3.68 3.75 -6.71
C GLY A 65 -3.64 3.81 -8.23
N SER A 66 -4.81 3.79 -8.88
CA SER A 66 -4.94 3.68 -10.34
C SER A 66 -4.52 4.94 -11.12
N SER A 67 -4.18 6.02 -10.42
CA SER A 67 -3.69 7.26 -11.03
C SER A 67 -2.28 7.62 -10.55
N PRO A 68 -1.26 6.79 -10.79
CA PRO A 68 0.08 6.99 -10.25
C PRO A 68 0.76 8.24 -10.81
N ASP A 69 0.52 8.57 -12.09
CA ASP A 69 1.18 9.68 -12.78
C ASP A 69 0.72 11.06 -12.31
N LEU A 70 -0.35 11.11 -11.51
CA LEU A 70 -0.87 12.35 -10.97
C LEU A 70 -0.19 12.78 -9.66
N GLY A 71 0.82 12.03 -9.19
CA GLY A 71 1.65 12.34 -8.04
C GLY A 71 0.99 12.08 -6.69
N GLN A 72 1.26 12.95 -5.73
CA GLN A 72 0.81 12.85 -4.35
C GLN A 72 -0.73 12.86 -4.23
N LYS A 73 -1.26 11.99 -3.36
CA LYS A 73 -2.68 12.03 -2.98
C LYS A 73 -3.04 13.36 -2.33
N LEU A 74 -4.12 13.99 -2.84
CA LEU A 74 -4.58 15.29 -2.36
C LEU A 74 -6.02 15.28 -1.85
N TYR A 75 -6.90 14.45 -2.46
CA TYR A 75 -8.33 14.44 -2.12
C TYR A 75 -8.96 13.08 -2.35
N GLU A 76 -10.15 12.90 -1.81
CA GLU A 76 -10.94 11.68 -2.01
C GLU A 76 -11.38 11.55 -3.47
N GLY A 77 -11.15 10.36 -4.04
CA GLY A 77 -11.47 10.05 -5.44
C GLY A 77 -10.39 10.44 -6.45
N ASP A 78 -9.21 10.93 -6.03
CA ASP A 78 -8.08 11.16 -6.94
C ASP A 78 -7.37 9.87 -7.35
N ASN A 79 -7.75 8.74 -6.78
CA ASN A 79 -7.20 7.41 -7.02
C ASN A 79 -5.68 7.32 -6.87
N ARG A 80 -5.09 8.16 -6.03
CA ARG A 80 -3.66 8.18 -5.76
C ARG A 80 -3.33 7.51 -4.43
N THR A 81 -2.20 6.83 -4.37
CA THR A 81 -1.60 6.38 -3.12
C THR A 81 -0.75 7.51 -2.53
N PRO A 82 -0.92 7.86 -1.25
CA PRO A 82 -0.16 8.93 -0.63
C PRO A 82 1.33 8.58 -0.55
N GLU A 83 2.18 9.61 -0.44
CA GLU A 83 3.64 9.49 -0.31
C GLU A 83 4.11 10.14 0.98
N GLY A 84 5.07 9.52 1.64
CA GLY A 84 5.61 10.01 2.90
C GLY A 84 5.83 8.93 3.93
N LEU A 85 5.98 9.35 5.18
CA LEU A 85 6.10 8.47 6.34
C LEU A 85 4.75 8.37 7.04
N TYR A 86 4.29 7.15 7.21
CA TYR A 86 3.07 6.78 7.91
C TYR A 86 3.38 5.76 8.99
N TYR A 87 2.37 5.45 9.79
CA TYR A 87 2.46 4.43 10.84
C TYR A 87 1.21 3.56 10.80
N ILE A 88 1.38 2.26 11.04
CA ILE A 88 0.23 1.36 11.19
C ILE A 88 -0.59 1.80 12.40
N ASN A 89 -1.86 2.08 12.18
CA ASN A 89 -2.81 2.51 13.21
C ASN A 89 -3.99 1.55 13.40
N GLU A 90 -4.13 0.56 12.52
CA GLU A 90 -5.16 -0.46 12.61
C GLU A 90 -4.67 -1.79 12.06
N ILE A 91 -5.01 -2.89 12.74
CA ILE A 91 -4.68 -4.26 12.32
C ILE A 91 -5.96 -5.09 12.40
N LEU A 92 -6.44 -5.57 11.24
CA LEU A 92 -7.60 -6.44 11.14
C LEU A 92 -7.23 -7.76 10.47
N SER A 93 -7.80 -8.86 11.00
CA SER A 93 -7.46 -10.22 10.57
C SER A 93 -8.69 -11.12 10.58
N MET A 94 -8.88 -11.89 9.49
CA MET A 94 -9.91 -12.92 9.42
C MET A 94 -9.56 -14.17 10.24
N ASP A 95 -8.31 -14.30 10.71
CA ASP A 95 -7.87 -15.38 11.61
C ASP A 95 -7.99 -15.01 13.10
N SER A 96 -8.40 -13.78 13.41
CA SER A 96 -8.72 -13.38 14.78
C SER A 96 -9.95 -14.10 15.29
N ASP A 97 -10.13 -14.14 16.62
CA ASP A 97 -11.37 -14.63 17.23
C ASP A 97 -12.60 -13.97 16.57
N ARG A 98 -13.61 -14.78 16.21
CA ARG A 98 -14.82 -14.30 15.51
C ARG A 98 -15.62 -13.26 16.29
N ASN A 99 -15.47 -13.23 17.63
CA ASN A 99 -16.09 -12.24 18.50
C ASN A 99 -15.23 -10.99 18.69
N SER A 100 -14.00 -10.95 18.15
CA SER A 100 -13.14 -9.77 18.23
C SER A 100 -13.62 -8.66 17.30
N ASP A 101 -13.31 -7.41 17.66
CA ASP A 101 -13.58 -6.27 16.78
C ASP A 101 -12.79 -6.33 15.48
N SER A 102 -11.58 -6.90 15.52
CA SER A 102 -10.73 -7.12 14.36
C SER A 102 -11.44 -7.98 13.32
N TYR A 103 -11.94 -9.16 13.71
CA TYR A 103 -12.65 -10.06 12.81
C TYR A 103 -13.95 -9.42 12.31
N ARG A 104 -14.81 -8.93 13.22
CA ARG A 104 -16.13 -8.36 12.87
C ARG A 104 -16.00 -7.21 11.88
N LYS A 105 -15.04 -6.32 12.12
CA LYS A 105 -14.84 -5.16 11.24
C LYS A 105 -14.39 -5.59 9.85
N LEU A 106 -13.39 -6.47 9.74
CA LEU A 106 -12.90 -6.94 8.45
C LEU A 106 -13.94 -7.78 7.70
N SER A 107 -14.68 -8.66 8.41
CA SER A 107 -15.79 -9.41 7.83
C SER A 107 -16.83 -8.49 7.22
N LYS A 108 -17.29 -7.49 7.97
CA LYS A 108 -18.26 -6.51 7.47
C LYS A 108 -17.73 -5.71 6.26
N MET A 109 -16.44 -5.37 6.24
CA MET A 109 -15.83 -4.70 5.08
C MET A 109 -15.79 -5.62 3.87
N ASN A 110 -15.51 -6.91 4.06
CA ASN A 110 -15.46 -7.92 3.00
C ASN A 110 -16.85 -8.34 2.48
N GLU A 111 -17.91 -8.18 3.25
CA GLU A 111 -19.30 -8.38 2.81
C GLU A 111 -19.79 -7.32 1.80
N TYR A 112 -19.11 -6.17 1.73
CA TYR A 112 -19.50 -5.12 0.80
C TYR A 112 -19.21 -5.53 -0.64
N TYR A 113 -20.27 -5.50 -1.48
CA TYR A 113 -20.18 -5.86 -2.89
C TYR A 113 -19.89 -4.61 -3.74
N PHE A 114 -18.69 -4.56 -4.31
CA PHE A 114 -18.22 -3.45 -5.13
C PHE A 114 -18.64 -3.63 -6.59
N LYS A 115 -19.45 -2.69 -7.10
CA LYS A 115 -20.04 -2.75 -8.44
C LYS A 115 -19.26 -1.92 -9.46
N LYS A 116 -19.15 -2.42 -10.69
CA LYS A 116 -18.57 -1.71 -11.84
C LYS A 116 -19.30 -0.40 -12.15
N THR A 117 -20.61 -0.33 -11.93
CA THR A 117 -21.40 0.89 -12.09
C THR A 117 -20.96 2.03 -11.17
N ASN A 118 -20.25 1.71 -10.09
CA ASN A 118 -19.66 2.67 -9.15
C ASN A 118 -18.14 2.85 -9.40
N GLY A 119 -17.63 2.36 -10.54
CA GLY A 119 -16.20 2.42 -10.89
C GLY A 119 -15.33 1.31 -10.31
N TYR A 120 -15.93 0.26 -9.72
CA TYR A 120 -15.19 -0.86 -9.12
C TYR A 120 -15.34 -2.13 -9.98
N HIS A 121 -14.35 -2.41 -10.78
CA HIS A 121 -14.31 -3.59 -11.64
C HIS A 121 -13.00 -4.35 -11.44
N LYS A 122 -12.95 -5.60 -11.87
CA LYS A 122 -11.73 -6.39 -11.91
C LYS A 122 -10.72 -5.83 -12.91
N TYR A 123 -9.45 -6.02 -12.63
CA TYR A 123 -8.36 -5.54 -13.48
C TYR A 123 -8.46 -6.15 -14.89
N GLY A 124 -8.37 -5.28 -15.90
CA GLY A 124 -8.50 -5.71 -17.31
C GLY A 124 -9.90 -6.16 -17.73
N LYS A 125 -10.90 -6.14 -16.83
CA LYS A 125 -12.26 -6.63 -17.08
C LYS A 125 -13.30 -5.59 -16.66
N PRO A 126 -13.47 -4.49 -17.42
CA PRO A 126 -14.36 -3.37 -17.03
C PRO A 126 -15.84 -3.77 -16.92
N GLU A 127 -16.22 -4.93 -17.50
CA GLU A 127 -17.58 -5.46 -17.46
C GLU A 127 -17.85 -6.39 -16.26
N GLU A 128 -16.79 -6.74 -15.47
CA GLU A 128 -16.95 -7.57 -14.28
C GLU A 128 -16.89 -6.73 -13.01
N ASP A 129 -17.88 -6.90 -12.12
CA ASP A 129 -17.86 -6.28 -10.79
C ASP A 129 -16.62 -6.75 -10.00
N LEU A 130 -16.03 -5.88 -9.20
CA LEU A 130 -14.96 -6.28 -8.28
C LEU A 130 -15.51 -7.27 -7.24
N GLY A 131 -16.77 -7.13 -6.83
CA GLY A 131 -17.46 -8.06 -5.94
C GLY A 131 -17.16 -7.82 -4.45
N ASP A 132 -17.40 -8.84 -3.64
CA ASP A 132 -17.10 -8.88 -2.22
C ASP A 132 -15.65 -9.34 -1.95
N ASN A 133 -15.26 -9.47 -0.68
CA ASN A 133 -13.91 -9.88 -0.24
C ASN A 133 -12.77 -9.01 -0.81
N ALA A 134 -13.05 -7.76 -1.13
CA ALA A 134 -12.09 -6.86 -1.75
C ALA A 134 -10.90 -6.48 -0.85
N TYR A 135 -11.00 -6.69 0.45
CA TYR A 135 -9.93 -6.43 1.42
C TYR A 135 -9.12 -7.68 1.80
N GLY A 136 -9.59 -8.86 1.42
CA GLY A 136 -8.91 -10.12 1.66
C GLY A 136 -8.78 -10.50 3.13
N PRO A 137 -7.80 -11.37 3.50
CA PRO A 137 -7.70 -11.94 4.85
C PRO A 137 -7.09 -11.00 5.90
N ARG A 138 -6.41 -9.91 5.48
CA ARG A 138 -5.72 -8.95 6.36
C ARG A 138 -5.89 -7.53 5.86
N TYR A 139 -5.97 -6.59 6.81
CA TYR A 139 -6.03 -5.16 6.58
C TYR A 139 -5.16 -4.45 7.60
N PHE A 140 -4.18 -3.68 7.14
CA PHE A 140 -3.27 -2.86 7.95
C PHE A 140 -3.48 -1.39 7.58
N GLY A 141 -4.30 -0.69 8.36
CA GLY A 141 -4.57 0.73 8.19
C GLY A 141 -3.33 1.56 8.51
N ILE A 142 -3.11 2.64 7.75
CA ILE A 142 -2.09 3.62 8.05
C ILE A 142 -2.72 4.93 8.51
N ASN A 143 -1.98 5.74 9.25
CA ASN A 143 -2.45 7.04 9.79
C ASN A 143 -2.53 8.14 8.71
N TYR A 144 -3.06 7.80 7.52
CA TYR A 144 -3.44 8.78 6.51
C TYR A 144 -4.89 9.28 6.78
N PRO A 145 -5.17 10.60 6.68
CA PRO A 145 -4.20 11.68 6.49
C PRO A 145 -3.49 12.06 7.79
N ASN A 146 -2.19 12.34 7.69
CA ASN A 146 -1.41 12.94 8.78
C ASN A 146 -1.34 14.47 8.64
N GLU A 147 -0.62 15.17 9.53
CA GLU A 147 -0.50 16.63 9.51
C GLU A 147 0.09 17.18 8.21
N GLU A 148 1.03 16.44 7.59
CA GLU A 148 1.64 16.82 6.32
C GLU A 148 0.63 16.74 5.17
N ASP A 149 -0.21 15.70 5.18
CA ASP A 149 -1.29 15.54 4.20
C ASP A 149 -2.32 16.66 4.34
N PHE A 150 -2.71 17.01 5.56
CA PHE A 150 -3.60 18.15 5.81
C PHE A 150 -3.01 19.48 5.34
N ARG A 151 -1.71 19.71 5.52
CA ARG A 151 -1.05 20.93 5.01
C ARG A 151 -1.11 20.99 3.49
N ARG A 152 -0.77 19.88 2.81
CA ARG A 152 -0.84 19.78 1.35
C ARG A 152 -2.26 19.96 0.82
N TYR A 153 -3.24 19.36 1.45
CA TYR A 153 -4.65 19.52 1.09
C TYR A 153 -5.11 20.98 1.21
N LYS A 154 -4.78 21.66 2.33
CA LYS A 154 -5.13 23.06 2.54
C LYS A 154 -4.49 23.96 1.47
N ASP A 155 -3.21 23.75 1.17
CA ASP A 155 -2.51 24.49 0.11
C ASP A 155 -3.14 24.25 -1.27
N ALA A 156 -3.40 22.99 -1.63
CA ALA A 156 -4.06 22.65 -2.88
C ALA A 156 -5.49 23.26 -2.98
N ARG A 157 -6.20 23.27 -1.86
CA ARG A 157 -7.55 23.87 -1.79
C ARG A 157 -7.50 25.38 -1.99
N SER A 158 -6.54 26.08 -1.38
CA SER A 158 -6.37 27.55 -1.54
C SER A 158 -6.00 27.93 -2.96
N LYS A 159 -5.26 27.07 -3.67
CA LYS A 159 -4.85 27.22 -5.08
C LYS A 159 -5.94 26.82 -6.08
N GLY A 160 -7.09 26.37 -5.63
CA GLY A 160 -8.19 25.94 -6.52
C GLY A 160 -7.94 24.59 -7.21
N ILE A 161 -6.94 23.80 -6.76
CA ILE A 161 -6.60 22.49 -7.34
C ILE A 161 -7.62 21.41 -6.97
N ILE A 162 -8.24 21.51 -5.78
CA ILE A 162 -9.21 20.52 -5.31
C ILE A 162 -10.51 20.68 -6.11
N PRO A 163 -11.00 19.63 -6.80
CA PRO A 163 -12.21 19.70 -7.61
C PRO A 163 -13.44 19.93 -6.73
N GLU A 164 -14.46 20.52 -7.36
CA GLU A 164 -15.77 20.70 -6.77
C GLU A 164 -16.77 19.75 -7.43
N LYS A 165 -17.55 19.07 -6.60
CA LYS A 165 -18.65 18.21 -7.03
C LYS A 165 -19.93 18.57 -6.25
N ASN A 166 -21.01 18.84 -6.95
CA ASN A 166 -22.30 19.23 -6.35
C ASN A 166 -22.19 20.43 -5.38
N GLY A 167 -21.43 21.46 -5.76
CA GLY A 167 -21.26 22.69 -4.96
C GLY A 167 -20.37 22.53 -3.72
N ARG A 168 -19.67 21.39 -3.57
CA ARG A 168 -18.74 21.15 -2.46
C ARG A 168 -17.39 20.69 -3.00
N LYS A 169 -16.31 21.22 -2.43
CA LYS A 169 -14.97 20.73 -2.72
C LYS A 169 -14.79 19.33 -2.14
N ALA A 170 -14.10 18.46 -2.89
CA ALA A 170 -13.78 17.12 -2.43
C ALA A 170 -13.02 17.17 -1.10
N ASP A 171 -13.34 16.27 -0.19
CA ASP A 171 -12.62 16.11 1.08
C ASP A 171 -11.24 15.48 0.88
N ILE A 172 -10.39 15.52 1.92
CA ILE A 172 -9.06 14.93 1.86
C ILE A 172 -9.11 13.39 1.69
N GLY A 173 -10.17 12.76 2.20
CA GLY A 173 -10.34 11.31 2.24
C GLY A 173 -9.60 10.63 3.39
N TYR A 174 -9.96 9.36 3.64
CA TYR A 174 -9.45 8.54 4.74
C TYR A 174 -9.31 7.08 4.31
N GLY A 175 -8.84 6.21 5.21
CA GLY A 175 -8.94 4.76 5.04
C GLY A 175 -7.91 4.16 4.08
N ILE A 176 -6.74 4.75 3.96
CA ILE A 176 -5.64 4.13 3.21
C ILE A 176 -5.02 3.00 4.05
N ALA A 177 -4.81 1.86 3.39
CA ALA A 177 -4.29 0.66 4.03
C ALA A 177 -3.43 -0.19 3.09
N ILE A 178 -2.73 -1.14 3.68
CA ILE A 178 -2.13 -2.31 3.02
C ILE A 178 -3.05 -3.48 3.31
N HIS A 179 -3.58 -4.16 2.28
CA HIS A 179 -4.54 -5.24 2.46
C HIS A 179 -4.45 -6.29 1.37
N GLY A 180 -5.05 -7.46 1.62
CA GLY A 180 -5.27 -8.48 0.60
C GLY A 180 -6.29 -8.03 -0.45
N ASN A 181 -6.79 -8.94 -1.27
CA ASN A 181 -7.81 -8.59 -2.25
C ASN A 181 -8.50 -9.84 -2.84
N ASN A 182 -9.54 -9.64 -3.65
CA ASN A 182 -10.24 -10.67 -4.40
C ASN A 182 -9.94 -10.66 -5.90
N ASP A 183 -8.93 -9.86 -6.32
CA ASP A 183 -8.52 -9.69 -7.71
C ASP A 183 -6.99 -9.69 -7.80
N GLU A 184 -6.39 -10.89 -7.66
CA GLU A 184 -4.94 -11.05 -7.62
C GLU A 184 -4.27 -10.75 -8.96
N GLU A 185 -5.00 -10.74 -10.09
CA GLU A 185 -4.51 -10.29 -11.40
C GLU A 185 -4.14 -8.81 -11.39
N SER A 186 -4.72 -8.02 -10.49
CA SER A 186 -4.42 -6.59 -10.32
C SER A 186 -3.04 -6.31 -9.68
N ILE A 187 -2.40 -7.33 -9.08
CA ILE A 187 -1.12 -7.14 -8.40
C ILE A 187 0.02 -6.94 -9.41
N GLY A 188 0.73 -5.83 -9.24
CA GLY A 188 1.77 -5.36 -10.17
C GLY A 188 1.28 -4.26 -11.11
N HIS A 189 0.05 -3.76 -10.87
CA HIS A 189 -0.57 -2.73 -11.68
C HIS A 189 -1.18 -1.62 -10.82
N PRO A 190 -1.38 -0.41 -11.39
CA PRO A 190 -2.25 0.60 -10.81
C PRO A 190 -3.70 0.08 -10.83
N CYS A 191 -4.34 -0.09 -9.66
CA CYS A 191 -5.61 -0.84 -9.60
C CYS A 191 -6.55 -0.43 -8.46
N SER A 192 -6.15 0.49 -7.58
CA SER A 192 -6.96 0.82 -6.41
C SER A 192 -7.36 2.31 -6.38
N SER A 193 -8.23 2.68 -5.45
CA SER A 193 -8.55 4.08 -5.16
C SER A 193 -7.55 4.75 -4.20
N GLY A 194 -6.39 4.10 -3.96
CA GLY A 194 -5.30 4.64 -3.14
C GLY A 194 -4.68 3.63 -2.16
N CYS A 195 -5.38 2.56 -1.80
CA CYS A 195 -4.83 1.50 -0.97
C CYS A 195 -3.73 0.69 -1.68
N ILE A 196 -2.88 0.04 -0.92
CA ILE A 196 -1.85 -0.87 -1.38
C ILE A 196 -2.40 -2.29 -1.29
N ARG A 197 -2.55 -2.96 -2.44
CA ARG A 197 -3.05 -4.33 -2.55
C ARG A 197 -1.91 -5.32 -2.64
N MET A 198 -2.07 -6.47 -1.99
CA MET A 198 -1.09 -7.57 -2.00
C MET A 198 -1.77 -8.89 -2.36
N PHE A 199 -0.98 -9.87 -2.80
CA PHE A 199 -1.44 -11.26 -2.80
C PHE A 199 -1.88 -11.68 -1.41
N ASN A 200 -2.98 -12.43 -1.30
CA ASN A 200 -3.50 -12.85 0.00
C ASN A 200 -2.48 -13.67 0.80
N ARG A 201 -1.69 -14.53 0.14
CA ARG A 201 -0.61 -15.29 0.78
C ARG A 201 0.50 -14.40 1.34
N ASP A 202 0.78 -13.28 0.68
CA ASP A 202 1.90 -12.40 1.05
C ASP A 202 1.50 -11.46 2.19
N ILE A 203 0.25 -10.96 2.19
CA ILE A 203 -0.25 -10.13 3.30
C ILE A 203 -0.36 -10.91 4.62
N VAL A 204 -0.70 -12.22 4.56
CA VAL A 204 -0.70 -13.09 5.73
C VAL A 204 0.73 -13.28 6.28
N LYS A 205 1.73 -13.44 5.40
CA LYS A 205 3.14 -13.49 5.83
C LYS A 205 3.64 -12.18 6.40
N LEU A 206 3.16 -11.05 5.86
CA LEU A 206 3.56 -9.73 6.31
C LEU A 206 3.14 -9.46 7.76
N GLU A 207 2.02 -10.04 8.23
CA GLU A 207 1.46 -9.81 9.56
C GLU A 207 2.49 -10.00 10.69
N LYS A 208 3.38 -10.98 10.59
CA LYS A 208 4.42 -11.26 11.62
C LYS A 208 5.40 -10.11 11.86
N PHE A 209 5.48 -9.15 10.92
CA PHE A 209 6.36 -7.98 11.01
C PHE A 209 5.59 -6.70 11.35
N ILE A 210 4.25 -6.78 11.46
CA ILE A 210 3.39 -5.62 11.64
C ILE A 210 2.90 -5.54 13.09
N SER A 211 3.04 -4.36 13.67
CA SER A 211 2.43 -3.97 14.95
C SER A 211 1.90 -2.54 14.84
N LEU A 212 1.04 -2.14 15.77
CA LEU A 212 0.62 -0.73 15.86
C LEU A 212 1.87 0.14 16.02
N GLY A 213 1.96 1.21 15.25
CA GLY A 213 3.11 2.10 15.21
C GLY A 213 4.25 1.65 14.28
N THR A 214 4.17 0.47 13.61
CA THR A 214 5.17 0.10 12.60
C THR A 214 5.26 1.18 11.50
N PRO A 215 6.46 1.73 11.21
CA PRO A 215 6.63 2.72 10.17
C PRO A 215 6.38 2.15 8.77
N VAL A 216 5.65 2.90 7.96
CA VAL A 216 5.40 2.63 6.54
C VAL A 216 5.87 3.83 5.74
N ILE A 217 6.93 3.67 4.96
CA ILE A 217 7.43 4.69 4.06
C ILE A 217 6.89 4.40 2.66
N ILE A 218 6.06 5.29 2.14
CA ILE A 218 5.63 5.25 0.74
C ILE A 218 6.51 6.24 -0.01
N MET A 219 7.39 5.70 -0.85
CA MET A 219 8.41 6.50 -1.54
C MET A 219 7.78 7.42 -2.58
N LYS A 220 8.39 8.60 -2.74
CA LYS A 220 8.18 9.44 -3.91
C LYS A 220 8.86 8.80 -5.11
N ASP A 221 8.17 8.73 -6.22
CA ASP A 221 8.70 8.24 -7.50
C ASP A 221 9.20 9.40 -8.36
#